data_f1334c7d5d28ff9d63c79ba4bf69dd2d
#
_entry.id   f1334c7d5d28ff9d63c79ba4bf69dd2d
#
_cell.length_a   1.000
_cell.length_b   1.000
_cell.length_c   1.000
_cell.angle_alpha   90.00
_cell.angle_beta   90.00
_cell.angle_gamma   90.00
#
_symmetry.space_group_name_H-M   'P 1'
#
loop_
_entity.id
_entity.type
_entity.pdbx_description
1 polymer ?
#
loop_
_entity_poly.entity_id
_entity_poly.type
_entity_poly.pdbx_seq_one_letter_code
_entity_poly.pdbx_strand_id
1 'polypeptide(L)'
;NHDELHKIKAKSQFYHATDNGGEQWEKFFDKNCPAPTDLELRVGAQVILLINLDVALGLVNGSVGTVTEMHDNSVSVSFASGTQVIEAFKWEVKQNEFDSLTGAMKKVVLASRSQLPLKLAWALTIHKSQGATLDRAEIDVSEAFAAGQVYVALSRVRNLRSLKILSFSPHHIKVNKKCLDFYNLQEEEKEIEFLVEED
;
A
#
# COMPACT_ATOMS: atom_id res chain seq x y z
N ASN A 1 -6.66 -4.99 -13.60
CA ASN A 1 -6.41 -6.15 -12.72
C ASN A 1 -7.36 -7.32 -13.02
N HIS A 2 -8.69 -7.09 -13.05
CA HIS A 2 -9.67 -8.16 -13.31
C HIS A 2 -9.51 -8.74 -14.73
N ASP A 3 -9.28 -7.92 -15.75
CA ASP A 3 -9.03 -8.39 -17.11
C ASP A 3 -7.81 -9.31 -17.18
N GLU A 4 -6.73 -8.99 -16.47
CA GLU A 4 -5.53 -9.83 -16.40
C GLU A 4 -5.83 -11.15 -15.64
N LEU A 5 -6.57 -11.07 -14.53
CA LEU A 5 -7.01 -12.25 -13.79
C LEU A 5 -7.82 -13.20 -14.66
N HIS A 6 -8.74 -12.68 -15.48
CA HIS A 6 -9.61 -13.47 -16.35
C HIS A 6 -8.86 -14.12 -17.52
N LYS A 7 -7.67 -13.64 -17.89
CA LYS A 7 -6.81 -14.33 -18.87
C LYS A 7 -6.23 -15.64 -18.35
N ILE A 8 -6.16 -15.79 -17.02
CA ILE A 8 -5.70 -17.01 -16.38
C ILE A 8 -6.81 -18.06 -16.44
N LYS A 9 -6.55 -19.19 -17.11
CA LYS A 9 -7.55 -20.28 -17.31
C LYS A 9 -7.79 -21.15 -16.06
N ALA A 10 -7.04 -20.94 -14.96
CA ALA A 10 -7.24 -21.67 -13.71
C ALA A 10 -8.60 -21.34 -13.06
N LYS A 11 -9.11 -22.26 -12.24
CA LYS A 11 -10.33 -22.08 -11.47
C LYS A 11 -10.18 -20.88 -10.53
N SER A 12 -11.21 -20.06 -10.45
CA SER A 12 -11.27 -18.95 -9.48
C SER A 12 -11.80 -19.41 -8.13
N GLN A 13 -11.33 -18.73 -7.09
CA GLN A 13 -11.85 -18.83 -5.73
C GLN A 13 -12.05 -17.44 -5.17
N PHE A 14 -13.17 -17.26 -4.44
CA PHE A 14 -13.50 -16.00 -3.78
C PHE A 14 -13.21 -16.11 -2.29
N TYR A 15 -12.58 -15.07 -1.75
CA TYR A 15 -12.36 -14.87 -0.32
C TYR A 15 -13.14 -13.65 0.11
N HIS A 16 -14.13 -13.87 0.96
CA HIS A 16 -15.02 -12.82 1.46
C HIS A 16 -14.51 -12.29 2.80
N ALA A 17 -14.51 -10.97 2.95
CA ALA A 17 -14.20 -10.37 4.23
C ALA A 17 -15.28 -10.70 5.27
N THR A 18 -14.86 -10.84 6.53
CA THR A 18 -15.79 -10.98 7.66
C THR A 18 -15.68 -9.73 8.52
N ASP A 19 -16.78 -8.98 8.61
CA ASP A 19 -16.86 -7.74 9.38
C ASP A 19 -17.62 -7.95 10.69
N ASN A 20 -17.15 -7.30 11.76
CA ASN A 20 -17.82 -7.21 13.04
C ASN A 20 -18.00 -5.73 13.43
N GLY A 21 -19.18 -5.37 13.97
CA GLY A 21 -19.48 -4.01 14.45
C GLY A 21 -20.73 -3.40 13.84
N GLY A 22 -21.41 -4.12 12.91
CA GLY A 22 -22.66 -3.69 12.26
C GLY A 22 -22.47 -2.91 10.97
N GLU A 23 -23.58 -2.64 10.30
CA GLU A 23 -23.66 -2.13 8.91
C GLU A 23 -22.91 -0.82 8.66
N GLN A 24 -22.87 0.07 9.65
CA GLN A 24 -22.11 1.32 9.55
C GLN A 24 -20.60 1.09 9.39
N TRP A 25 -20.09 0.01 10.00
CA TRP A 25 -18.68 -0.33 9.96
C TRP A 25 -18.30 -1.08 8.68
N GLU A 26 -19.20 -1.82 8.08
CA GLU A 26 -19.00 -2.41 6.74
C GLU A 26 -18.68 -1.31 5.72
N LYS A 27 -19.54 -0.27 5.64
CA LYS A 27 -19.32 0.90 4.77
C LYS A 27 -18.01 1.65 5.08
N PHE A 28 -17.65 1.71 6.36
CA PHE A 28 -16.38 2.31 6.78
C PHE A 28 -15.19 1.50 6.27
N PHE A 29 -15.22 0.17 6.41
CA PHE A 29 -14.15 -0.70 5.95
C PHE A 29 -14.04 -0.73 4.43
N ASP A 30 -15.14 -0.72 3.70
CA ASP A 30 -15.12 -0.67 2.23
C ASP A 30 -14.37 0.56 1.69
N LYS A 31 -14.45 1.66 2.42
CA LYS A 31 -13.76 2.90 2.05
C LYS A 31 -12.34 3.00 2.58
N ASN A 32 -12.06 2.49 3.77
CA ASN A 32 -10.83 2.78 4.51
C ASN A 32 -9.91 1.56 4.71
N CYS A 33 -10.42 0.32 4.60
CA CYS A 33 -9.59 -0.87 4.69
C CYS A 33 -8.80 -1.07 3.38
N PRO A 34 -7.49 -1.39 3.44
CA PRO A 34 -6.70 -1.67 2.24
C PRO A 34 -7.13 -2.97 1.55
N ALA A 35 -7.63 -3.96 2.32
CA ALA A 35 -8.10 -5.22 1.78
C ALA A 35 -9.51 -5.10 1.20
N PRO A 36 -9.79 -5.70 0.02
CA PRO A 36 -11.11 -5.68 -0.60
C PRO A 36 -12.10 -6.53 0.19
N THR A 37 -13.40 -6.20 0.10
CA THR A 37 -14.50 -7.00 0.66
C THR A 37 -14.56 -8.36 0.01
N ASP A 38 -14.45 -8.39 -1.32
CA ASP A 38 -14.42 -9.60 -2.12
C ASP A 38 -13.09 -9.68 -2.88
N LEU A 39 -12.34 -10.74 -2.66
CA LEU A 39 -11.06 -11.00 -3.31
C LEU A 39 -11.17 -12.26 -4.17
N GLU A 40 -11.28 -12.09 -5.48
CA GLU A 40 -11.18 -13.19 -6.44
C GLU A 40 -9.70 -13.47 -6.74
N LEU A 41 -9.29 -14.71 -6.57
CA LEU A 41 -7.94 -15.18 -6.91
C LEU A 41 -7.99 -16.41 -7.83
N ARG A 42 -6.88 -16.62 -8.53
CA ARG A 42 -6.57 -17.82 -9.33
C ARG A 42 -5.13 -18.18 -9.13
N VAL A 43 -4.80 -19.45 -9.21
CA VAL A 43 -3.39 -19.88 -9.26
C VAL A 43 -2.71 -19.18 -10.44
N GLY A 44 -1.57 -18.55 -10.20
CA GLY A 44 -0.86 -17.71 -11.16
C GLY A 44 -1.20 -16.21 -11.07
N ALA A 45 -2.16 -15.82 -10.22
CA ALA A 45 -2.49 -14.40 -10.03
C ALA A 45 -1.35 -13.65 -9.36
N GLN A 46 -1.03 -12.47 -9.89
CA GLN A 46 -0.08 -11.54 -9.28
C GLN A 46 -0.78 -10.74 -8.18
N VAL A 47 -0.21 -10.80 -6.98
CA VAL A 47 -0.74 -10.15 -5.78
C VAL A 47 0.31 -9.31 -5.08
N ILE A 48 -0.15 -8.36 -4.28
CA ILE A 48 0.68 -7.52 -3.41
C ILE A 48 0.22 -7.68 -1.97
N LEU A 49 1.20 -7.77 -1.06
CA LEU A 49 0.97 -7.83 0.38
C LEU A 49 0.59 -6.43 0.91
N LEU A 50 -0.42 -6.37 1.78
CA LEU A 50 -1.00 -5.13 2.30
C LEU A 50 -0.56 -4.79 3.73
N ILE A 51 0.23 -5.65 4.34
CA ILE A 51 0.75 -5.51 5.72
C ILE A 51 2.22 -5.87 5.76
N ASN A 52 2.90 -5.52 6.85
CA ASN A 52 4.20 -6.08 7.18
C ASN A 52 3.97 -7.41 7.92
N LEU A 53 4.24 -8.52 7.24
CA LEU A 53 4.06 -9.87 7.79
C LEU A 53 5.31 -10.32 8.53
N ASP A 54 6.47 -10.24 7.87
CA ASP A 54 7.77 -10.55 8.44
C ASP A 54 8.85 -9.67 7.79
N VAL A 55 9.32 -8.68 8.54
CA VAL A 55 10.31 -7.70 8.05
C VAL A 55 11.67 -8.37 7.82
N ALA A 56 12.03 -9.37 8.63
CA ALA A 56 13.32 -10.05 8.51
C ALA A 56 13.39 -10.89 7.22
N LEU A 57 12.28 -11.47 6.80
CA LEU A 57 12.14 -12.20 5.55
C LEU A 57 11.81 -11.29 4.35
N GLY A 58 11.73 -9.98 4.55
CA GLY A 58 11.38 -9.02 3.51
C GLY A 58 9.91 -9.08 3.07
N LEU A 59 9.03 -9.71 3.86
CA LEU A 59 7.60 -9.78 3.64
C LEU A 59 6.93 -8.55 4.23
N VAL A 60 7.01 -7.47 3.52
CA VAL A 60 6.51 -6.14 3.93
C VAL A 60 5.35 -5.68 3.05
N ASN A 61 4.64 -4.68 3.53
CA ASN A 61 3.62 -4.02 2.70
C ASN A 61 4.25 -3.56 1.37
N GLY A 62 3.66 -3.98 0.26
CA GLY A 62 4.19 -3.73 -1.07
C GLY A 62 4.96 -4.91 -1.68
N SER A 63 5.25 -5.97 -0.93
CA SER A 63 5.86 -7.19 -1.49
C SER A 63 4.94 -7.83 -2.51
N VAL A 64 5.45 -8.02 -3.72
CA VAL A 64 4.73 -8.64 -4.84
C VAL A 64 5.03 -10.14 -4.86
N GLY A 65 4.01 -10.94 -5.12
CA GLY A 65 4.13 -12.39 -5.26
C GLY A 65 3.13 -12.97 -6.24
N THR A 66 3.25 -14.25 -6.50
CA THR A 66 2.36 -15.00 -7.37
C THR A 66 1.67 -16.12 -6.59
N VAL A 67 0.35 -16.22 -6.71
CA VAL A 67 -0.43 -17.28 -6.07
C VAL A 67 -0.05 -18.64 -6.65
N THR A 68 0.37 -19.57 -5.81
CA THR A 68 0.77 -20.94 -6.20
C THR A 68 -0.28 -21.97 -5.84
N GLU A 69 -0.95 -21.82 -4.70
CA GLU A 69 -2.01 -22.72 -4.24
C GLU A 69 -3.10 -21.94 -3.53
N MET A 70 -4.33 -22.45 -3.55
CA MET A 70 -5.49 -21.85 -2.89
C MET A 70 -6.11 -22.87 -1.95
N HIS A 71 -6.39 -22.45 -0.72
CA HIS A 71 -7.05 -23.22 0.33
C HIS A 71 -8.32 -22.49 0.78
N ASP A 72 -9.15 -23.09 1.58
CA ASP A 72 -10.44 -22.51 1.99
C ASP A 72 -10.29 -21.13 2.69
N ASN A 73 -9.29 -20.97 3.58
CA ASN A 73 -9.09 -19.76 4.37
C ASN A 73 -7.68 -19.15 4.24
N SER A 74 -6.85 -19.67 3.33
CA SER A 74 -5.48 -19.20 3.12
C SER A 74 -5.05 -19.41 1.67
N VAL A 75 -3.95 -18.79 1.29
CA VAL A 75 -3.34 -18.96 -0.02
C VAL A 75 -1.82 -19.08 0.11
N SER A 76 -1.22 -19.96 -0.69
CA SER A 76 0.23 -20.01 -0.83
C SER A 76 0.65 -19.00 -1.91
N VAL A 77 1.59 -18.14 -1.57
CA VAL A 77 2.11 -17.11 -2.48
C VAL A 77 3.63 -17.21 -2.55
N SER A 78 4.15 -17.29 -3.78
CA SER A 78 5.59 -17.25 -4.04
C SER A 78 6.06 -15.79 -4.13
N PHE A 79 6.84 -15.35 -3.14
CA PHE A 79 7.54 -14.07 -3.10
C PHE A 79 9.02 -14.24 -3.50
N ALA A 80 9.75 -13.15 -3.62
CA ALA A 80 11.19 -13.19 -3.87
C ALA A 80 11.98 -13.93 -2.78
N SER A 81 11.48 -13.91 -1.53
CA SER A 81 12.04 -14.60 -0.36
C SER A 81 11.61 -16.06 -0.21
N GLY A 82 10.80 -16.58 -1.12
CA GLY A 82 10.26 -17.95 -1.09
C GLY A 82 8.74 -17.99 -0.99
N THR A 83 8.18 -19.21 -0.93
CA THR A 83 6.74 -19.42 -0.84
C THR A 83 6.28 -19.34 0.61
N GLN A 84 5.21 -18.57 0.85
CA GLN A 84 4.61 -18.37 2.15
C GLN A 84 3.10 -18.62 2.10
N VAL A 85 2.57 -19.19 3.17
CA VAL A 85 1.13 -19.34 3.36
C VAL A 85 0.61 -18.05 3.99
N ILE A 86 -0.32 -17.40 3.31
CA ILE A 86 -0.94 -16.15 3.75
C ILE A 86 -2.33 -16.46 4.28
N GLU A 87 -2.52 -16.17 5.55
CA GLU A 87 -3.78 -16.32 6.27
C GLU A 87 -4.52 -14.99 6.40
N ALA A 88 -5.77 -15.03 6.83
CA ALA A 88 -6.56 -13.83 7.06
C ALA A 88 -5.94 -12.96 8.17
N PHE A 89 -5.88 -11.67 7.92
CA PHE A 89 -5.46 -10.66 8.88
C PHE A 89 -6.66 -9.87 9.38
N LYS A 90 -6.61 -9.46 10.65
CA LYS A 90 -7.69 -8.73 11.30
C LYS A 90 -7.33 -7.26 11.46
N TRP A 91 -8.02 -6.39 10.72
CA TRP A 91 -7.96 -4.94 10.92
C TRP A 91 -8.98 -4.54 11.97
N GLU A 92 -8.55 -3.75 12.97
CA GLU A 92 -9.39 -3.34 14.08
C GLU A 92 -9.48 -1.81 14.16
N VAL A 93 -10.69 -1.30 14.38
CA VAL A 93 -10.94 0.08 14.78
C VAL A 93 -11.04 0.13 16.28
N LYS A 94 -10.14 0.89 16.91
CA LYS A 94 -10.06 1.01 18.36
C LYS A 94 -10.34 2.43 18.80
N GLN A 95 -11.04 2.55 19.91
CA GLN A 95 -11.28 3.82 20.61
C GLN A 95 -10.66 3.76 22.01
N ASN A 96 -10.11 4.88 22.48
CA ASN A 96 -9.70 5.00 23.86
C ASN A 96 -10.92 5.34 24.71
N GLU A 97 -11.21 4.54 25.70
CA GLU A 97 -12.28 4.74 26.65
C GLU A 97 -11.70 4.89 28.07
N PHE A 98 -12.23 5.84 28.84
CA PHE A 98 -11.79 6.05 30.20
C PHE A 98 -12.53 5.07 31.12
N ASP A 99 -11.78 4.19 31.77
CA ASP A 99 -12.33 3.28 32.78
C ASP A 99 -12.37 4.01 34.13
N SER A 100 -13.59 4.37 34.55
CA SER A 100 -13.84 5.08 35.81
C SER A 100 -13.51 4.24 37.05
N LEU A 101 -13.41 2.92 36.96
CA LEU A 101 -13.06 2.02 38.04
C LEU A 101 -11.56 1.95 38.30
N THR A 102 -10.78 1.97 37.22
CA THR A 102 -9.32 1.84 37.32
C THR A 102 -8.59 3.18 37.14
N GLY A 103 -9.29 4.24 36.71
CA GLY A 103 -8.69 5.55 36.41
C GLY A 103 -7.77 5.53 35.18
N ALA A 104 -7.79 4.48 34.37
CA ALA A 104 -6.91 4.28 33.23
C ALA A 104 -7.65 4.40 31.88
N MET A 105 -6.91 4.78 30.83
CA MET A 105 -7.42 4.73 29.44
C MET A 105 -7.31 3.30 28.90
N LYS A 106 -8.44 2.71 28.53
CA LYS A 106 -8.53 1.37 27.92
C LYS A 106 -8.83 1.49 26.42
N LYS A 107 -8.14 0.67 25.60
CA LYS A 107 -8.47 0.54 24.19
C LYS A 107 -9.59 -0.48 24.01
N VAL A 108 -10.72 -0.04 23.47
CA VAL A 108 -11.87 -0.88 23.15
C VAL A 108 -11.94 -1.04 21.64
N VAL A 109 -12.14 -2.28 21.18
CA VAL A 109 -12.35 -2.58 19.75
C VAL A 109 -13.82 -2.30 19.42
N LEU A 110 -14.06 -1.33 18.56
CA LEU A 110 -15.41 -0.96 18.10
C LEU A 110 -15.88 -1.83 16.95
N ALA A 111 -14.96 -2.13 16.05
CA ALA A 111 -15.24 -2.93 14.86
C ALA A 111 -13.98 -3.61 14.35
N SER A 112 -14.16 -4.65 13.54
CA SER A 112 -13.04 -5.32 12.89
C SER A 112 -13.44 -5.93 11.54
N ARG A 113 -12.49 -5.96 10.60
CA ARG A 113 -12.56 -6.72 9.35
C ARG A 113 -11.48 -7.78 9.33
N SER A 114 -11.85 -9.01 8.98
CA SER A 114 -10.92 -10.11 8.73
C SER A 114 -10.94 -10.46 7.24
N GLN A 115 -9.79 -10.42 6.57
CA GLN A 115 -9.62 -10.74 5.16
C GLN A 115 -8.17 -11.15 4.88
N LEU A 116 -7.90 -11.85 3.79
CA LEU A 116 -6.54 -12.04 3.30
C LEU A 116 -5.88 -10.67 3.05
N PRO A 117 -4.67 -10.42 3.58
CA PRO A 117 -3.97 -9.15 3.40
C PRO A 117 -3.32 -9.04 2.02
N LEU A 118 -4.10 -9.33 0.99
CA LEU A 118 -3.66 -9.39 -0.40
C LEU A 118 -4.58 -8.57 -1.32
N LYS A 119 -4.03 -8.12 -2.43
CA LYS A 119 -4.74 -7.48 -3.51
C LYS A 119 -4.11 -7.84 -4.84
N LEU A 120 -4.90 -7.88 -5.93
CA LEU A 120 -4.38 -8.03 -7.29
C LEU A 120 -3.43 -6.87 -7.64
N ALA A 121 -2.30 -7.16 -8.26
CA ALA A 121 -1.18 -6.24 -8.40
C ALA A 121 -0.57 -6.15 -9.79
N TRP A 122 -1.34 -6.36 -10.86
CA TRP A 122 -0.87 -6.03 -12.22
C TRP A 122 -0.88 -4.53 -12.49
N ALA A 123 -1.85 -3.79 -11.92
CA ALA A 123 -1.91 -2.35 -12.01
C ALA A 123 -2.38 -1.72 -10.69
N LEU A 124 -1.66 -0.70 -10.25
CA LEU A 124 -1.93 0.08 -9.05
C LEU A 124 -1.98 1.57 -9.40
N THR A 125 -2.86 2.31 -8.75
CA THR A 125 -2.78 3.77 -8.82
C THR A 125 -1.59 4.28 -8.03
N ILE A 126 -1.05 5.44 -8.41
CA ILE A 126 0.09 6.06 -7.72
C ILE A 126 -0.19 6.23 -6.22
N HIS A 127 -1.41 6.66 -5.84
CA HIS A 127 -1.79 6.79 -4.43
C HIS A 127 -1.75 5.45 -3.67
N LYS A 128 -2.20 4.36 -4.32
CA LYS A 128 -2.21 3.02 -3.69
C LYS A 128 -0.83 2.37 -3.65
N SER A 129 0.14 2.86 -4.42
CA SER A 129 1.54 2.45 -4.36
C SER A 129 2.35 3.22 -3.32
N GLN A 130 1.77 4.23 -2.68
CA GLN A 130 2.45 5.02 -1.66
C GLN A 130 2.85 4.12 -0.48
N GLY A 131 4.13 4.21 -0.08
CA GLY A 131 4.71 3.33 0.95
C GLY A 131 5.14 1.95 0.46
N ALA A 132 4.72 1.52 -0.74
CA ALA A 132 5.20 0.27 -1.34
C ALA A 132 6.59 0.44 -1.96
N THR A 133 7.38 -0.62 -1.95
CA THR A 133 8.63 -0.72 -2.71
C THR A 133 8.46 -1.81 -3.75
N LEU A 134 8.69 -1.46 -5.02
CA LEU A 134 8.49 -2.36 -6.15
C LEU A 134 9.85 -2.75 -6.75
N ASP A 135 10.04 -4.01 -7.09
CA ASP A 135 11.24 -4.49 -7.75
C ASP A 135 11.32 -4.01 -9.20
N ARG A 136 10.17 -3.94 -9.88
CA ARG A 136 10.03 -3.40 -11.25
C ARG A 136 8.69 -2.71 -11.40
N ALA A 137 8.64 -1.60 -12.17
CA ALA A 137 7.40 -0.93 -12.50
C ALA A 137 7.44 -0.30 -13.90
N GLU A 138 6.32 -0.39 -14.59
CA GLU A 138 5.99 0.45 -15.73
C GLU A 138 5.08 1.57 -15.22
N ILE A 139 5.46 2.82 -15.44
CA ILE A 139 4.77 3.98 -14.86
C ILE A 139 4.24 4.87 -15.98
N ASP A 140 2.96 5.16 -15.93
CA ASP A 140 2.31 6.17 -16.74
C ASP A 140 1.98 7.37 -15.84
N VAL A 141 2.53 8.55 -16.20
CA VAL A 141 2.31 9.80 -15.47
C VAL A 141 1.48 10.81 -16.25
N SER A 142 0.90 10.40 -17.38
CA SER A 142 0.09 11.28 -18.26
C SER A 142 -1.09 11.91 -17.51
N GLU A 143 -1.69 11.19 -16.57
CA GLU A 143 -2.82 11.62 -15.77
C GLU A 143 -2.42 12.20 -14.39
N ALA A 144 -1.13 12.53 -14.19
CA ALA A 144 -0.67 13.10 -12.93
C ALA A 144 -1.21 14.54 -12.75
N PHE A 145 -2.02 14.75 -11.72
CA PHE A 145 -2.68 16.03 -11.45
C PHE A 145 -2.20 16.74 -10.19
N ALA A 146 -1.63 16.02 -9.23
CA ALA A 146 -1.23 16.55 -7.94
C ALA A 146 0.28 16.84 -7.86
N ALA A 147 0.64 17.86 -7.09
CA ALA A 147 2.04 18.17 -6.79
C ALA A 147 2.71 16.99 -6.07
N GLY A 148 3.93 16.64 -6.48
CA GLY A 148 4.71 15.51 -5.94
C GLY A 148 4.26 14.14 -6.40
N GLN A 149 3.14 14.00 -7.11
CA GLN A 149 2.60 12.70 -7.52
C GLN A 149 3.56 11.93 -8.43
N VAL A 150 4.21 12.60 -9.38
CA VAL A 150 5.23 12.00 -10.26
C VAL A 150 6.42 11.50 -9.43
N TYR A 151 6.89 12.30 -8.48
CA TYR A 151 7.97 11.90 -7.58
C TYR A 151 7.60 10.64 -6.78
N VAL A 152 6.39 10.60 -6.22
CA VAL A 152 5.89 9.42 -5.49
C VAL A 152 5.92 8.18 -6.38
N ALA A 153 5.47 8.28 -7.64
CA ALA A 153 5.48 7.16 -8.57
C ALA A 153 6.91 6.67 -8.88
N LEU A 154 7.80 7.58 -9.26
CA LEU A 154 9.17 7.26 -9.65
C LEU A 154 9.99 6.69 -8.47
N SER A 155 9.74 7.19 -7.25
CA SER A 155 10.42 6.72 -6.04
C SER A 155 9.95 5.34 -5.54
N ARG A 156 9.00 4.69 -6.20
CA ARG A 156 8.55 3.34 -5.80
C ARG A 156 9.52 2.24 -6.15
N VAL A 157 10.37 2.43 -7.15
CA VAL A 157 11.39 1.44 -7.55
C VAL A 157 12.75 1.74 -6.94
N ARG A 158 13.51 0.68 -6.66
CA ARG A 158 14.82 0.79 -6.00
C ARG A 158 15.93 1.35 -6.88
N ASN A 159 15.80 1.20 -8.21
CA ASN A 159 16.80 1.64 -9.16
C ASN A 159 16.20 1.95 -10.53
N LEU A 160 16.88 2.79 -11.32
CA LEU A 160 16.43 3.22 -12.64
C LEU A 160 16.32 2.09 -13.67
N ARG A 161 17.09 1.02 -13.53
CA ARG A 161 17.04 -0.13 -14.47
C ARG A 161 15.75 -0.93 -14.32
N SER A 162 15.07 -0.79 -13.20
CA SER A 162 13.79 -1.44 -12.90
C SER A 162 12.58 -0.59 -13.26
N LEU A 163 12.81 0.62 -13.80
CA LEU A 163 11.78 1.60 -14.14
C LEU A 163 11.62 1.68 -15.65
N LYS A 164 10.38 1.57 -16.13
CA LYS A 164 9.98 1.94 -17.48
C LYS A 164 8.92 3.03 -17.40
N ILE A 165 9.15 4.15 -18.07
CA ILE A 165 8.17 5.24 -18.15
C ILE A 165 7.45 5.10 -19.48
N LEU A 166 6.14 4.95 -19.45
CA LEU A 166 5.29 4.77 -20.64
C LEU A 166 4.95 6.12 -21.28
N SER A 167 4.67 7.12 -20.46
CA SER A 167 4.34 8.47 -20.88
C SER A 167 4.96 9.48 -19.93
N PHE A 168 5.63 10.50 -20.48
CA PHE A 168 6.27 11.55 -19.70
C PHE A 168 6.23 12.87 -20.43
N SER A 169 5.89 13.93 -19.70
CA SER A 169 6.08 15.32 -20.12
C SER A 169 6.53 16.15 -18.92
N PRO A 170 7.45 17.11 -19.09
CA PRO A 170 7.85 18.02 -18.00
C PRO A 170 6.67 18.75 -17.35
N HIS A 171 5.58 18.98 -18.08
CA HIS A 171 4.36 19.61 -17.55
C HIS A 171 3.62 18.76 -16.50
N HIS A 172 3.88 17.45 -16.44
CA HIS A 172 3.31 16.57 -15.42
C HIS A 172 4.03 16.69 -14.07
N ILE A 173 5.26 17.25 -14.07
CA ILE A 173 6.01 17.52 -12.85
C ILE A 173 5.45 18.78 -12.22
N LYS A 174 4.65 18.60 -11.17
CA LYS A 174 4.06 19.69 -10.40
C LYS A 174 4.70 19.74 -9.03
N VAL A 175 5.08 20.94 -8.59
CA VAL A 175 5.65 21.19 -7.28
C VAL A 175 4.73 22.12 -6.50
N ASN A 176 4.62 21.92 -5.20
CA ASN A 176 3.88 22.82 -4.32
C ASN A 176 4.73 24.06 -4.05
N LYS A 177 4.22 25.24 -4.43
CA LYS A 177 4.94 26.50 -4.25
C LYS A 177 5.34 26.75 -2.78
N LYS A 178 4.45 26.44 -1.83
CA LYS A 178 4.74 26.60 -0.40
C LYS A 178 5.92 25.75 0.07
N CYS A 179 6.08 24.55 -0.52
CA CYS A 179 7.24 23.70 -0.21
C CYS A 179 8.54 24.31 -0.78
N LEU A 180 8.49 24.84 -2.01
CA LEU A 180 9.65 25.54 -2.58
C LEU A 180 10.05 26.74 -1.75
N ASP A 181 9.09 27.59 -1.40
CA ASP A 181 9.32 28.78 -0.59
C ASP A 181 9.96 28.40 0.78
N PHE A 182 9.47 27.33 1.40
CA PHE A 182 10.02 26.81 2.66
C PHE A 182 11.48 26.32 2.53
N TYR A 183 11.80 25.57 1.47
CA TYR A 183 13.17 25.10 1.25
C TYR A 183 14.14 26.25 0.91
N ASN A 184 13.70 27.23 0.13
CA ASN A 184 14.52 28.39 -0.20
C ASN A 184 14.85 29.19 1.06
N LEU A 185 13.89 29.39 1.98
CA LEU A 185 14.15 30.05 3.26
C LEU A 185 15.18 29.29 4.12
N GLN A 186 15.13 27.96 4.15
CA GLN A 186 16.10 27.15 4.88
C GLN A 186 17.51 27.18 4.26
N GLU A 187 17.61 27.29 2.94
CA GLU A 187 18.92 27.45 2.28
C GLU A 187 19.52 28.83 2.59
N GLU A 188 18.74 29.90 2.54
CA GLU A 188 19.17 31.25 2.93
C GLU A 188 19.62 31.31 4.40
N GLU A 189 18.90 30.67 5.33
CA GLU A 189 19.27 30.58 6.73
C GLU A 189 20.63 29.86 6.93
N LYS A 190 20.86 28.75 6.22
CA LYS A 190 22.13 28.02 6.29
C LYS A 190 23.31 28.78 5.70
N GLU A 191 23.10 29.52 4.61
CA GLU A 191 24.15 30.40 4.05
C GLU A 191 24.54 31.49 5.03
N ILE A 192 23.57 32.08 5.75
CA ILE A 192 23.82 33.10 6.77
C ILE A 192 24.57 32.49 7.97
N GLU A 193 24.19 31.31 8.46
CA GLU A 193 24.87 30.62 9.55
C GLU A 193 26.35 30.30 9.18
N PHE A 194 26.60 29.85 7.96
CA PHE A 194 27.95 29.54 7.48
C PHE A 194 28.82 30.79 7.38
N LEU A 195 28.26 31.93 6.99
CA LEU A 195 28.99 33.20 6.91
C LEU A 195 29.30 33.82 8.29
N VAL A 196 28.54 33.48 9.34
CA VAL A 196 28.75 33.98 10.72
C VAL A 196 29.77 33.13 11.48
N GLU A 197 30.01 31.87 11.10
CA GLU A 197 31.02 31.02 11.72
C GLU A 197 32.46 31.25 11.17
N GLU A 198 32.63 32.03 10.10
CA GLU A 198 33.93 32.37 9.51
C GLU A 198 34.53 33.69 10.00
N ASP A 199 33.84 34.46 10.86
CA ASP A 199 34.30 35.68 11.52
C ASP A 199 34.68 35.41 13.01
#